data_918e8cf6fb14d57b17ae8fe4ef1425da
#
_entry.id   918e8cf6fb14d57b17ae8fe4ef1425da
#
_cell.length_a   1.000
_cell.length_b   1.000
_cell.length_c   1.000
_cell.angle_alpha   90.00
_cell.angle_beta   90.00
_cell.angle_gamma   90.00
#
_symmetry.space_group_name_H-M   'P 1'
#
loop_
_entity.id
_entity.type
_entity.pdbx_description
1 polymer ?
#
loop_
_entity_poly.entity_id
_entity_poly.type
_entity_poly.pdbx_seq_one_letter_code
_entity_poly.pdbx_strand_id
1 'polypeptide(L)'
;MIEKRQKVEIIMGELINTFDEYVFCMFFATKGIHLMGLELSNDPHKETNQIWVGSDCEKNPKMHARMKTTDCIKKCEKNGTFSNEITKSLLVTMYSLWDEAYRHKIAEAVGTDAKYIECPLMGDLRKIRHIIIHHKSIVPEAGVNFEILEWQLPSGKLEITYEMFLEFNDAVRGSGMGIRSHSPSPEMSELLSKMTKKERKSFEDFYKKPDNKKNNVKWPGLDAVLSRVSQLEKS
;
A
#
# COMPACT_ATOMS: atom_id res chain seq x y z
N MET A 1 9.93 7.42 27.56
CA MET A 1 8.69 6.94 26.90
C MET A 1 7.93 8.07 26.22
N ILE A 2 7.69 9.20 26.90
CA ILE A 2 6.98 10.37 26.36
C ILE A 2 7.66 10.94 25.11
N GLU A 3 8.97 11.11 25.12
CA GLU A 3 9.73 11.64 23.98
C GLU A 3 9.62 10.78 22.71
N LYS A 4 9.65 9.44 22.84
CA LYS A 4 9.47 8.53 21.69
C LYS A 4 8.08 8.65 21.08
N ARG A 5 7.05 8.78 21.91
CA ARG A 5 5.68 8.96 21.47
C ARG A 5 5.52 10.26 20.70
N GLN A 6 6.06 11.36 21.20
CA GLN A 6 6.01 12.66 20.52
C GLN A 6 6.72 12.62 19.15
N LYS A 7 7.88 11.95 19.06
CA LYS A 7 8.56 11.76 17.78
C LYS A 7 7.70 10.99 16.77
N VAL A 8 7.04 9.92 17.21
CA VAL A 8 6.13 9.16 16.33
C VAL A 8 4.94 10.01 15.89
N GLU A 9 4.35 10.80 16.79
CA GLU A 9 3.23 11.70 16.48
C GLU A 9 3.64 12.76 15.42
N ILE A 10 4.83 13.32 15.49
CA ILE A 10 5.37 14.25 14.51
C ILE A 10 5.52 13.55 13.15
N ILE A 11 6.14 12.37 13.11
CA ILE A 11 6.34 11.60 11.88
C ILE A 11 4.99 11.24 11.24
N MET A 12 4.00 10.89 12.07
CA MET A 12 2.64 10.60 11.59
C MET A 12 1.96 11.84 11.03
N GLY A 13 2.16 13.00 11.66
CA GLY A 13 1.67 14.27 11.11
C GLY A 13 2.26 14.59 9.75
N GLU A 14 3.56 14.36 9.54
CA GLU A 14 4.21 14.52 8.24
C GLU A 14 3.61 13.58 7.18
N LEU A 15 3.39 12.30 7.54
CA LEU A 15 2.77 11.31 6.65
C LEU A 15 1.36 11.75 6.23
N ILE A 16 0.53 12.15 7.19
CA ILE A 16 -0.84 12.62 6.93
C ILE A 16 -0.82 13.83 6.01
N ASN A 17 0.03 14.82 6.27
CA ASN A 17 0.15 16.00 5.40
C ASN A 17 0.56 15.62 3.97
N THR A 18 1.47 14.67 3.81
CA THR A 18 1.86 14.17 2.48
C THR A 18 0.71 13.45 1.79
N PHE A 19 -0.08 12.67 2.54
CA PHE A 19 -1.26 12.00 1.97
C PHE A 19 -2.35 13.00 1.58
N ASP A 20 -2.48 14.13 2.28
CA ASP A 20 -3.37 15.22 1.89
C ASP A 20 -3.02 15.78 0.52
N GLU A 21 -1.75 15.92 0.21
CA GLU A 21 -1.33 16.34 -1.13
C GLU A 21 -1.80 15.35 -2.21
N TYR A 22 -1.76 14.04 -1.93
CA TYR A 22 -2.30 13.04 -2.86
C TYR A 22 -3.82 13.11 -2.99
N VAL A 23 -4.53 13.47 -1.91
CA VAL A 23 -5.99 13.72 -1.98
C VAL A 23 -6.29 14.89 -2.91
N PHE A 24 -5.53 15.99 -2.81
CA PHE A 24 -5.66 17.11 -3.74
C PHE A 24 -5.32 16.71 -5.18
N CYS A 25 -4.23 15.95 -5.39
CA CYS A 25 -3.89 15.43 -6.71
C CYS A 25 -5.04 14.61 -7.30
N MET A 26 -5.62 13.71 -6.51
CA MET A 26 -6.75 12.89 -6.92
C MET A 26 -7.97 13.75 -7.27
N PHE A 27 -8.32 14.72 -6.41
CA PHE A 27 -9.45 15.62 -6.63
C PHE A 27 -9.30 16.42 -7.94
N PHE A 28 -8.16 17.09 -8.13
CA PHE A 28 -7.94 17.89 -9.33
C PHE A 28 -7.86 17.06 -10.60
N ALA A 29 -7.21 15.90 -10.54
CA ALA A 29 -7.11 14.99 -11.68
C ALA A 29 -8.49 14.46 -12.09
N THR A 30 -9.27 13.95 -11.14
CA THR A 30 -10.62 13.42 -11.44
C THR A 30 -11.58 14.50 -11.90
N LYS A 31 -11.50 15.72 -11.31
CA LYS A 31 -12.28 16.86 -11.75
C LYS A 31 -11.91 17.27 -13.17
N GLY A 32 -10.63 17.36 -13.49
CA GLY A 32 -10.15 17.68 -14.83
C GLY A 32 -10.59 16.65 -15.88
N ILE A 33 -10.46 15.36 -15.55
CA ILE A 33 -10.95 14.25 -16.41
C ILE A 33 -12.45 14.39 -16.68
N HIS A 34 -13.24 14.63 -15.63
CA HIS A 34 -14.69 14.78 -15.79
C HIS A 34 -15.08 15.99 -16.66
N LEU A 35 -14.43 17.14 -16.44
CA LEU A 35 -14.67 18.33 -17.26
C LEU A 35 -14.30 18.09 -18.73
N MET A 36 -13.17 17.43 -19.00
CA MET A 36 -12.80 17.04 -20.35
C MET A 36 -13.85 16.13 -20.99
N GLY A 37 -14.36 15.16 -20.24
CA GLY A 37 -15.44 14.28 -20.72
C GLY A 37 -16.72 15.05 -21.08
N LEU A 38 -17.10 16.07 -20.29
CA LEU A 38 -18.24 16.94 -20.58
C LEU A 38 -18.00 17.78 -21.83
N GLU A 39 -16.80 18.37 -21.97
CA GLU A 39 -16.45 19.16 -23.16
C GLU A 39 -16.54 18.30 -24.44
N LEU A 40 -15.93 17.10 -24.42
CA LEU A 40 -15.98 16.17 -25.54
C LEU A 40 -17.40 15.69 -25.86
N SER A 41 -18.28 15.60 -24.87
CA SER A 41 -19.66 15.19 -25.06
C SER A 41 -20.45 16.21 -25.86
N ASN A 42 -20.04 17.47 -25.85
CA ASN A 42 -20.65 18.56 -26.59
C ASN A 42 -20.14 18.68 -28.05
N ASP A 43 -19.11 17.91 -28.43
CA ASP A 43 -18.62 17.91 -29.82
C ASP A 43 -19.70 17.29 -30.75
N PRO A 44 -20.22 18.05 -31.75
CA PRO A 44 -21.22 17.54 -32.69
C PRO A 44 -20.69 16.38 -33.57
N HIS A 45 -19.38 16.23 -33.66
CA HIS A 45 -18.71 15.20 -34.48
C HIS A 45 -18.11 14.06 -33.62
N LYS A 46 -18.48 13.95 -32.33
CA LYS A 46 -17.91 12.95 -31.42
C LYS A 46 -17.98 11.51 -31.91
N GLU A 47 -19.00 11.16 -32.70
CA GLU A 47 -19.13 9.81 -33.23
C GLU A 47 -18.11 9.44 -34.29
N THR A 48 -17.60 10.44 -35.03
CA THR A 48 -16.63 10.26 -36.12
C THR A 48 -15.24 10.68 -35.76
N ASN A 49 -15.09 11.58 -34.77
CA ASN A 49 -13.83 12.13 -34.37
C ASN A 49 -12.98 11.16 -33.53
N GLN A 50 -11.70 11.38 -33.60
CA GLN A 50 -10.70 10.74 -32.73
C GLN A 50 -9.92 11.82 -31.96
N ILE A 51 -9.64 11.51 -30.72
CA ILE A 51 -8.71 12.28 -29.90
C ILE A 51 -7.34 11.67 -30.04
N TRP A 52 -6.35 12.51 -30.18
CA TRP A 52 -4.96 12.09 -30.21
C TRP A 52 -4.10 12.95 -29.27
N VAL A 53 -3.05 12.34 -28.75
CA VAL A 53 -2.02 13.01 -27.95
C VAL A 53 -0.74 12.97 -28.75
N GLY A 54 -0.14 14.11 -28.97
CA GLY A 54 1.07 14.20 -29.76
C GLY A 54 1.92 15.41 -29.39
N SER A 55 3.11 15.47 -29.95
CA SER A 55 3.96 16.66 -29.88
C SER A 55 3.58 17.61 -31.01
N ASP A 56 3.31 18.86 -30.63
CA ASP A 56 3.01 19.95 -31.55
C ASP A 56 4.31 20.54 -32.09
N CYS A 57 5.05 19.74 -32.86
CA CYS A 57 6.25 20.17 -33.55
C CYS A 57 5.93 20.34 -35.04
N GLU A 58 5.82 21.57 -35.50
CA GLU A 58 5.52 21.90 -36.91
C GLU A 58 6.39 21.14 -37.90
N LYS A 59 7.67 20.86 -37.56
CA LYS A 59 8.62 20.17 -38.45
C LYS A 59 8.54 18.66 -38.41
N ASN A 60 8.01 18.07 -37.33
CA ASN A 60 7.92 16.61 -37.20
C ASN A 60 6.87 16.21 -36.12
N PRO A 61 5.59 16.34 -36.45
CA PRO A 61 4.52 16.01 -35.51
C PRO A 61 4.55 14.48 -35.21
N LYS A 62 4.64 14.13 -33.94
CA LYS A 62 4.59 12.75 -33.47
C LYS A 62 3.30 12.49 -32.74
N MET A 63 2.55 11.48 -33.20
CA MET A 63 1.40 10.98 -32.49
C MET A 63 1.84 9.91 -31.50
N HIS A 64 1.52 10.11 -30.19
CA HIS A 64 1.87 9.19 -29.12
C HIS A 64 0.72 8.23 -28.79
N ALA A 65 -0.52 8.70 -28.85
CA ALA A 65 -1.72 7.90 -28.58
C ALA A 65 -2.92 8.46 -29.33
N ARG A 66 -3.88 7.59 -29.62
CA ARG A 66 -5.18 7.96 -30.19
C ARG A 66 -6.28 7.05 -29.67
N MET A 67 -7.52 7.58 -29.59
CA MET A 67 -8.72 6.80 -29.31
C MET A 67 -9.94 7.49 -29.91
N LYS A 68 -11.04 6.76 -30.08
CA LYS A 68 -12.32 7.35 -30.49
C LYS A 68 -12.80 8.32 -29.41
N THR A 69 -13.41 9.43 -29.83
CA THR A 69 -13.95 10.43 -28.90
C THR A 69 -15.00 9.81 -27.97
N THR A 70 -15.88 8.96 -28.49
CA THR A 70 -16.88 8.24 -27.69
C THR A 70 -16.27 7.33 -26.62
N ASP A 71 -15.16 6.65 -26.92
CA ASP A 71 -14.46 5.80 -25.95
C ASP A 71 -13.76 6.65 -24.88
N CYS A 72 -13.23 7.81 -25.26
CA CYS A 72 -12.64 8.76 -24.31
C CYS A 72 -13.69 9.28 -23.34
N ILE A 73 -14.86 9.71 -23.83
CA ILE A 73 -15.98 10.18 -23.01
C ILE A 73 -16.34 9.14 -21.93
N LYS A 74 -16.55 7.87 -22.31
CA LYS A 74 -16.85 6.78 -21.38
C LYS A 74 -15.75 6.60 -20.31
N LYS A 75 -14.48 6.74 -20.68
CA LYS A 75 -13.36 6.62 -19.74
C LYS A 75 -13.23 7.81 -18.80
N CYS A 76 -13.81 8.97 -19.16
CA CYS A 76 -13.88 10.19 -18.38
C CYS A 76 -15.09 10.26 -17.42
N GLU A 77 -16.01 9.32 -17.48
CA GLU A 77 -17.16 9.26 -16.57
C GLU A 77 -16.71 9.17 -15.10
N LYS A 78 -17.63 9.48 -14.19
CA LYS A 78 -17.41 9.30 -12.75
C LYS A 78 -17.02 7.83 -12.48
N ASN A 79 -15.95 7.62 -11.76
CA ASN A 79 -15.37 6.30 -11.52
C ASN A 79 -14.99 5.51 -12.80
N GLY A 80 -14.86 6.22 -13.93
CA GLY A 80 -14.42 5.64 -15.19
C GLY A 80 -12.97 5.18 -15.18
N THR A 81 -12.54 4.59 -16.28
CA THR A 81 -11.21 3.95 -16.36
C THR A 81 -10.06 4.89 -15.99
N PHE A 82 -10.10 6.17 -16.43
CA PHE A 82 -9.00 7.09 -16.17
C PHE A 82 -8.90 7.45 -14.68
N SER A 83 -10.01 7.76 -14.04
CA SER A 83 -10.04 8.02 -12.59
C SER A 83 -9.58 6.80 -11.80
N ASN A 84 -10.02 5.60 -12.18
CA ASN A 84 -9.64 4.35 -11.54
C ASN A 84 -8.13 4.08 -11.63
N GLU A 85 -7.50 4.28 -12.79
CA GLU A 85 -6.05 4.08 -12.94
C GLU A 85 -5.23 5.10 -12.12
N ILE A 86 -5.70 6.35 -12.03
CA ILE A 86 -5.06 7.36 -11.15
C ILE A 86 -5.18 6.95 -9.69
N THR A 87 -6.37 6.54 -9.24
CA THR A 87 -6.58 6.08 -7.85
C THR A 87 -5.65 4.93 -7.50
N LYS A 88 -5.55 3.92 -8.35
CA LYS A 88 -4.62 2.78 -8.16
C LYS A 88 -3.17 3.25 -8.06
N SER A 89 -2.75 4.14 -8.95
CA SER A 89 -1.37 4.65 -8.96
C SER A 89 -1.05 5.42 -7.67
N LEU A 90 -1.96 6.25 -7.19
CA LEU A 90 -1.79 6.99 -5.95
C LEU A 90 -1.72 6.05 -4.73
N LEU A 91 -2.59 5.04 -4.64
CA LEU A 91 -2.55 4.07 -3.54
C LEU A 91 -1.23 3.28 -3.52
N VAL A 92 -0.71 2.88 -4.69
CA VAL A 92 0.61 2.23 -4.79
C VAL A 92 1.71 3.16 -4.30
N THR A 93 1.66 4.44 -4.68
CA THR A 93 2.64 5.44 -4.27
C THR A 93 2.58 5.69 -2.76
N MET A 94 1.37 5.83 -2.19
CA MET A 94 1.16 6.01 -0.75
C MET A 94 1.71 4.82 0.05
N TYR A 95 1.49 3.58 -0.44
CA TYR A 95 2.08 2.41 0.18
C TYR A 95 3.62 2.40 0.11
N SER A 96 4.19 2.72 -1.05
CA SER A 96 5.65 2.77 -1.20
C SER A 96 6.28 3.82 -0.29
N LEU A 97 5.66 4.98 -0.17
CA LEU A 97 6.11 6.03 0.73
C LEU A 97 6.10 5.58 2.20
N TRP A 98 5.02 4.91 2.62
CA TRP A 98 4.95 4.30 3.94
C TRP A 98 6.07 3.27 4.15
N ASP A 99 6.19 2.27 3.27
CA ASP A 99 7.07 1.11 3.46
C ASP A 99 8.56 1.49 3.36
N GLU A 100 8.91 2.40 2.45
CA GLU A 100 10.29 2.78 2.16
C GLU A 100 10.81 3.95 3.02
N ALA A 101 9.93 4.82 3.52
CA ALA A 101 10.35 6.00 4.28
C ALA A 101 9.78 6.03 5.71
N TYR A 102 8.47 6.14 5.85
CA TYR A 102 7.87 6.46 7.16
C TYR A 102 7.96 5.31 8.16
N ARG A 103 7.82 4.07 7.70
CA ARG A 103 8.00 2.88 8.52
C ARG A 103 9.40 2.82 9.12
N HIS A 104 10.42 3.22 8.37
CA HIS A 104 11.81 3.30 8.85
C HIS A 104 12.03 4.44 9.84
N LYS A 105 11.50 5.64 9.57
CA LYS A 105 11.55 6.78 10.50
C LYS A 105 10.91 6.42 11.85
N ILE A 106 9.75 5.75 11.83
CA ILE A 106 9.05 5.32 13.05
C ILE A 106 9.90 4.27 13.80
N ALA A 107 10.47 3.30 13.10
CA ALA A 107 11.32 2.29 13.69
C ALA A 107 12.52 2.92 14.40
N GLU A 108 13.19 3.88 13.79
CA GLU A 108 14.27 4.65 14.38
C GLU A 108 13.81 5.41 15.63
N ALA A 109 12.67 6.11 15.57
CA ALA A 109 12.13 6.88 16.68
C ALA A 109 11.82 6.00 17.92
N VAL A 110 11.37 4.77 17.72
CA VAL A 110 11.08 3.83 18.82
C VAL A 110 12.29 2.97 19.20
N GLY A 111 13.36 2.96 18.37
CA GLY A 111 14.59 2.20 18.61
C GLY A 111 14.43 0.71 18.27
N THR A 112 13.85 0.39 17.11
CA THR A 112 13.65 -0.99 16.63
C THR A 112 13.92 -1.08 15.13
N ASP A 113 13.87 -2.31 14.56
CA ASP A 113 13.92 -2.51 13.10
C ASP A 113 12.56 -2.24 12.47
N ALA A 114 12.53 -1.73 11.25
CA ALA A 114 11.30 -1.46 10.49
C ALA A 114 10.42 -2.72 10.30
N LYS A 115 11.01 -3.91 10.23
CA LYS A 115 10.26 -5.18 10.14
C LYS A 115 9.34 -5.45 11.33
N TYR A 116 9.60 -4.82 12.50
CA TYR A 116 8.78 -4.94 13.71
C TYR A 116 7.73 -3.84 13.84
N ILE A 117 7.68 -2.91 12.90
CA ILE A 117 6.61 -1.90 12.83
C ILE A 117 5.49 -2.46 11.97
N GLU A 118 4.34 -2.65 12.58
CA GLU A 118 3.12 -3.08 11.90
C GLU A 118 2.09 -1.95 11.91
N CYS A 119 1.39 -1.81 10.80
CA CYS A 119 0.26 -0.92 10.62
C CYS A 119 -0.83 -1.69 9.86
N PRO A 120 -1.93 -2.07 10.51
CA PRO A 120 -3.00 -2.87 9.90
C PRO A 120 -3.56 -2.26 8.62
N LEU A 121 -3.82 -0.95 8.62
CA LEU A 121 -4.31 -0.23 7.44
C LEU A 121 -3.32 -0.34 6.26
N MET A 122 -2.02 -0.18 6.53
CA MET A 122 -1.00 -0.35 5.49
C MET A 122 -0.84 -1.81 5.07
N GLY A 123 -1.18 -2.75 5.95
CA GLY A 123 -1.31 -4.17 5.62
C GLY A 123 -2.39 -4.41 4.57
N ASP A 124 -3.54 -3.74 4.69
CA ASP A 124 -4.61 -3.80 3.70
C ASP A 124 -4.20 -3.13 2.39
N LEU A 125 -3.57 -1.97 2.45
CA LEU A 125 -3.04 -1.28 1.26
C LEU A 125 -1.98 -2.12 0.53
N ARG A 126 -1.17 -2.89 1.27
CA ARG A 126 -0.23 -3.85 0.69
C ARG A 126 -0.93 -4.92 -0.15
N LYS A 127 -2.09 -5.43 0.30
CA LYS A 127 -2.88 -6.42 -0.46
C LYS A 127 -3.38 -5.81 -1.76
N ILE A 128 -3.88 -4.58 -1.72
CA ILE A 128 -4.32 -3.83 -2.90
C ILE A 128 -3.15 -3.62 -3.88
N ARG A 129 -2.01 -3.13 -3.39
CA ARG A 129 -0.80 -2.98 -4.21
C ARG A 129 -0.38 -4.30 -4.85
N HIS A 130 -0.45 -5.41 -4.11
CA HIS A 130 -0.12 -6.73 -4.63
C HIS A 130 -1.02 -7.12 -5.82
N ILE A 131 -2.32 -6.87 -5.74
CA ILE A 131 -3.26 -7.09 -6.84
C ILE A 131 -2.91 -6.22 -8.04
N ILE A 132 -2.63 -4.93 -7.82
CA ILE A 132 -2.32 -4.00 -8.90
C ILE A 132 -1.05 -4.44 -9.64
N ILE A 133 0.03 -4.70 -8.91
CA ILE A 133 1.35 -4.93 -9.48
C ILE A 133 1.55 -6.37 -9.97
N HIS A 134 1.14 -7.36 -9.17
CA HIS A 134 1.45 -8.77 -9.45
C HIS A 134 0.32 -9.53 -10.13
N HIS A 135 -0.92 -9.08 -9.96
CA HIS A 135 -2.11 -9.70 -10.58
C HIS A 135 -2.71 -8.85 -11.71
N LYS A 136 -1.98 -7.87 -12.25
CA LYS A 136 -2.43 -7.01 -13.37
C LYS A 136 -3.81 -6.37 -13.11
N SER A 137 -4.05 -5.94 -11.87
CA SER A 137 -5.34 -5.42 -11.41
C SER A 137 -6.50 -6.42 -11.56
N ILE A 138 -6.26 -7.71 -11.38
CA ILE A 138 -7.31 -8.73 -11.31
C ILE A 138 -7.43 -9.23 -9.87
N VAL A 139 -8.61 -9.07 -9.30
CA VAL A 139 -8.95 -9.60 -7.97
C VAL A 139 -9.14 -11.11 -8.09
N PRO A 140 -8.46 -11.93 -7.24
CA PRO A 140 -8.60 -13.38 -7.29
C PRO A 140 -10.00 -13.84 -6.88
N GLU A 141 -10.42 -15.04 -7.35
CA GLU A 141 -11.72 -15.64 -7.01
C GLU A 141 -11.93 -15.86 -5.50
N ALA A 142 -10.86 -16.15 -4.78
CA ALA A 142 -10.90 -16.29 -3.32
C ALA A 142 -11.20 -14.98 -2.57
N GLY A 143 -11.28 -13.85 -3.30
CA GLY A 143 -11.48 -12.53 -2.73
C GLY A 143 -10.26 -12.00 -1.98
N VAL A 144 -10.45 -10.91 -1.27
CA VAL A 144 -9.42 -10.27 -0.44
C VAL A 144 -10.03 -9.94 0.92
N ASN A 145 -9.40 -10.42 1.97
CA ASN A 145 -9.82 -10.10 3.34
C ASN A 145 -8.99 -8.91 3.84
N PHE A 146 -9.67 -7.84 4.24
CA PHE A 146 -9.08 -6.67 4.86
C PHE A 146 -9.25 -6.73 6.39
N GLU A 147 -8.33 -6.09 7.11
CA GLU A 147 -8.40 -5.99 8.58
C GLU A 147 -9.10 -4.71 9.01
N ILE A 148 -8.90 -3.62 8.29
CA ILE A 148 -9.40 -2.27 8.61
C ILE A 148 -10.40 -1.78 7.56
N LEU A 149 -10.09 -1.96 6.26
CA LEU A 149 -10.95 -1.50 5.18
C LEU A 149 -12.15 -2.43 5.04
N GLU A 150 -13.34 -1.86 4.97
CA GLU A 150 -14.59 -2.61 4.77
C GLU A 150 -14.90 -2.86 3.29
N TRP A 151 -13.90 -2.73 2.43
CA TRP A 151 -14.07 -2.88 1.00
C TRP A 151 -14.38 -4.31 0.59
N GLN A 152 -15.43 -4.46 -0.20
CA GLN A 152 -15.77 -5.71 -0.85
C GLN A 152 -15.32 -5.63 -2.30
N LEU A 153 -14.24 -6.29 -2.63
CA LEU A 153 -13.70 -6.35 -3.98
C LEU A 153 -14.23 -7.61 -4.67
N PRO A 154 -15.13 -7.49 -5.66
CA PRO A 154 -15.57 -8.64 -6.44
C PRO A 154 -14.41 -9.21 -7.26
N SER A 155 -14.45 -10.52 -7.53
CA SER A 155 -13.46 -11.16 -8.43
C SER A 155 -13.53 -10.52 -9.82
N GLY A 156 -12.37 -10.46 -10.48
CA GLY A 156 -12.26 -9.84 -11.81
C GLY A 156 -11.49 -8.53 -11.78
N LYS A 157 -11.82 -7.61 -12.68
CA LYS A 157 -11.07 -6.35 -12.79
C LYS A 157 -11.20 -5.52 -11.51
N LEU A 158 -10.06 -5.15 -10.93
CA LEU A 158 -10.02 -4.28 -9.76
C LEU A 158 -10.52 -2.87 -10.12
N GLU A 159 -11.58 -2.45 -9.46
CA GLU A 159 -12.10 -1.09 -9.52
C GLU A 159 -12.02 -0.46 -8.13
N ILE A 160 -11.39 0.71 -8.06
CA ILE A 160 -11.26 1.49 -6.83
C ILE A 160 -11.85 2.86 -7.10
N THR A 161 -13.01 3.11 -6.52
CA THR A 161 -13.74 4.35 -6.73
C THR A 161 -13.11 5.52 -5.99
N TYR A 162 -13.52 6.72 -6.35
CA TYR A 162 -13.13 7.93 -5.64
C TYR A 162 -13.57 7.88 -4.16
N GLU A 163 -14.77 7.37 -3.91
CA GLU A 163 -15.31 7.21 -2.56
C GLU A 163 -14.43 6.27 -1.71
N MET A 164 -14.02 5.11 -2.25
CA MET A 164 -13.10 4.18 -1.58
C MET A 164 -11.76 4.85 -1.25
N PHE A 165 -11.25 5.70 -2.15
CA PHE A 165 -10.01 6.44 -1.89
C PHE A 165 -10.18 7.42 -0.73
N LEU A 166 -11.33 8.11 -0.62
CA LEU A 166 -11.62 8.99 0.50
C LEU A 166 -11.76 8.20 1.82
N GLU A 167 -12.48 7.07 1.81
CA GLU A 167 -12.60 6.17 2.97
C GLU A 167 -11.21 5.71 3.47
N PHE A 168 -10.30 5.36 2.56
CA PHE A 168 -8.93 5.05 2.95
C PHE A 168 -8.26 6.24 3.64
N ASN A 169 -8.41 7.45 3.10
CA ASN A 169 -7.81 8.64 3.69
C ASN A 169 -8.44 9.00 5.04
N ASP A 170 -9.75 8.77 5.22
CA ASP A 170 -10.41 8.93 6.52
C ASP A 170 -9.90 7.90 7.54
N ALA A 171 -9.66 6.66 7.11
CA ALA A 171 -9.05 5.63 7.96
C ALA A 171 -7.60 5.99 8.38
N VAL A 172 -6.83 6.66 7.50
CA VAL A 172 -5.50 7.19 7.84
C VAL A 172 -5.57 8.22 8.98
N ARG A 173 -6.57 9.10 8.96
CA ARG A 173 -6.76 10.14 10.00
C ARG A 173 -7.37 9.62 11.28
N GLY A 174 -8.15 8.56 11.19
CA GLY A 174 -8.81 7.92 12.32
C GLY A 174 -7.89 7.00 13.10
N SER A 175 -8.49 6.13 13.90
CA SER A 175 -7.77 5.10 14.67
C SER A 175 -7.22 3.95 13.83
N GLY A 176 -7.50 3.94 12.52
CA GLY A 176 -7.19 2.84 11.61
C GLY A 176 -5.71 2.59 11.38
N MET A 177 -4.83 3.58 11.59
CA MET A 177 -3.38 3.38 11.47
C MET A 177 -2.84 2.39 12.50
N GLY A 178 -3.31 2.42 13.76
CA GLY A 178 -3.04 1.44 14.81
C GLY A 178 -1.61 0.91 14.88
N ILE A 179 -0.61 1.80 14.75
CA ILE A 179 0.80 1.39 14.66
C ILE A 179 1.21 0.60 15.90
N ARG A 180 1.75 -0.58 15.67
CA ARG A 180 2.24 -1.49 16.70
C ARG A 180 3.72 -1.77 16.48
N SER A 181 4.48 -1.82 17.58
CA SER A 181 5.86 -2.30 17.56
C SER A 181 5.92 -3.64 18.29
N HIS A 182 6.38 -4.66 17.60
CA HIS A 182 6.56 -6.01 18.12
C HIS A 182 8.05 -6.36 18.26
N SER A 183 8.84 -5.42 18.80
CA SER A 183 10.24 -5.71 19.06
C SER A 183 10.37 -6.94 19.97
N PRO A 184 11.20 -7.91 19.62
CA PRO A 184 11.46 -9.03 20.51
C PRO A 184 12.09 -8.52 21.81
N SER A 185 11.89 -9.25 22.91
CA SER A 185 12.60 -8.94 24.17
C SER A 185 14.11 -8.94 23.95
N PRO A 186 14.89 -8.28 24.82
CA PRO A 186 16.36 -8.30 24.73
C PRO A 186 16.92 -9.73 24.65
N GLU A 187 16.37 -10.65 25.46
CA GLU A 187 16.78 -12.05 25.45
C GLU A 187 16.46 -12.73 24.12
N MET A 188 15.26 -12.46 23.56
CA MET A 188 14.88 -12.97 22.24
C MET A 188 15.74 -12.37 21.14
N SER A 189 16.10 -11.09 21.23
CA SER A 189 16.98 -10.41 20.27
C SER A 189 18.37 -11.03 20.30
N GLU A 190 18.90 -11.32 21.47
CA GLU A 190 20.17 -12.00 21.66
C GLU A 190 20.12 -13.41 21.07
N LEU A 191 19.08 -14.18 21.37
CA LEU A 191 18.88 -15.52 20.80
C LEU A 191 18.83 -15.48 19.28
N LEU A 192 18.07 -14.55 18.70
CA LEU A 192 17.97 -14.36 17.25
C LEU A 192 19.32 -14.00 16.62
N SER A 193 20.16 -13.23 17.31
CA SER A 193 21.51 -12.90 16.83
C SER A 193 22.44 -14.12 16.74
N LYS A 194 22.25 -15.11 17.62
CA LYS A 194 23.01 -16.37 17.70
C LYS A 194 22.45 -17.47 16.77
N MET A 195 21.28 -17.26 16.15
CA MET A 195 20.69 -18.18 15.18
C MET A 195 21.36 -18.09 13.81
N THR A 196 21.53 -19.24 13.15
CA THR A 196 21.87 -19.31 11.72
C THR A 196 20.74 -18.74 10.86
N LYS A 197 21.04 -18.37 9.60
CA LYS A 197 20.01 -17.89 8.65
C LYS A 197 18.87 -18.89 8.48
N LYS A 198 19.18 -20.21 8.47
CA LYS A 198 18.18 -21.29 8.31
C LYS A 198 17.27 -21.40 9.54
N GLU A 199 17.85 -21.37 10.73
CA GLU A 199 17.11 -21.40 12.00
C GLU A 199 16.20 -20.17 12.13
N ARG A 200 16.72 -18.98 11.86
CA ARG A 200 15.95 -17.73 11.91
C ARG A 200 14.77 -17.77 10.94
N LYS A 201 14.99 -18.20 9.69
CA LYS A 201 13.92 -18.36 8.71
C LYS A 201 12.86 -19.35 9.19
N SER A 202 13.26 -20.49 9.71
CA SER A 202 12.33 -21.51 10.26
C SER A 202 11.52 -20.98 11.43
N PHE A 203 12.15 -20.21 12.33
CA PHE A 203 11.51 -19.53 13.45
C PHE A 203 10.47 -18.51 12.98
N GLU A 204 10.86 -17.62 12.07
CA GLU A 204 9.97 -16.60 11.50
C GLU A 204 8.78 -17.24 10.77
N ASP A 205 9.00 -18.28 9.96
CA ASP A 205 7.94 -18.97 9.22
C ASP A 205 6.99 -19.72 10.15
N PHE A 206 7.48 -20.22 11.28
CA PHE A 206 6.64 -20.87 12.30
C PHE A 206 5.67 -19.86 12.95
N TYR A 207 6.15 -18.67 13.34
CA TYR A 207 5.33 -17.65 13.99
C TYR A 207 4.53 -16.78 13.02
N LYS A 208 4.74 -16.89 11.71
CA LYS A 208 3.83 -16.32 10.70
C LYS A 208 2.47 -17.01 10.67
N LYS A 209 2.38 -18.27 11.14
CA LYS A 209 1.12 -18.99 11.22
C LYS A 209 0.29 -18.44 12.38
N PRO A 210 -0.95 -17.92 12.12
CA PRO A 210 -1.75 -17.27 13.15
C PRO A 210 -2.00 -18.12 14.38
N ASP A 211 -2.23 -19.42 14.17
CA ASP A 211 -2.52 -20.36 15.25
C ASP A 211 -1.33 -20.56 16.21
N ASN A 212 -0.11 -20.58 15.69
CA ASN A 212 1.09 -20.72 16.51
C ASN A 212 1.34 -19.46 17.35
N LYS A 213 1.08 -18.27 16.80
CA LYS A 213 1.21 -16.98 17.50
C LYS A 213 0.12 -16.83 18.58
N LYS A 214 -1.13 -17.13 18.22
CA LYS A 214 -2.29 -16.96 19.09
C LYS A 214 -2.29 -17.91 20.31
N ASN A 215 -1.79 -19.13 20.11
CA ASN A 215 -1.78 -20.18 21.13
C ASN A 215 -0.44 -20.29 21.90
N ASN A 216 0.47 -19.32 21.74
CA ASN A 216 1.81 -19.32 22.35
C ASN A 216 2.57 -20.65 22.17
N VAL A 217 2.43 -21.28 20.99
CA VAL A 217 3.08 -22.57 20.71
C VAL A 217 4.59 -22.35 20.64
N LYS A 218 5.35 -23.14 21.44
CA LYS A 218 6.81 -23.10 21.42
C LYS A 218 7.33 -23.62 20.06
N TRP A 219 8.25 -22.87 19.44
CA TRP A 219 8.88 -23.31 18.22
C TRP A 219 9.70 -24.59 18.46
N PRO A 220 9.48 -25.68 17.69
CA PRO A 220 10.15 -26.96 17.92
C PRO A 220 11.68 -26.93 17.83
N GLY A 221 12.25 -25.97 17.10
CA GLY A 221 13.68 -25.78 16.96
C GLY A 221 14.39 -25.07 18.14
N LEU A 222 13.63 -24.54 19.10
CA LEU A 222 14.17 -23.67 20.16
C LEU A 222 15.20 -24.40 21.04
N ASP A 223 14.90 -25.62 21.47
CA ASP A 223 15.78 -26.37 22.39
C ASP A 223 17.11 -26.76 21.73
N ALA A 224 17.09 -27.05 20.43
CA ALA A 224 18.31 -27.34 19.67
C ALA A 224 19.20 -26.09 19.55
N VAL A 225 18.60 -24.92 19.30
CA VAL A 225 19.34 -23.65 19.24
C VAL A 225 19.92 -23.30 20.61
N LEU A 226 19.15 -23.39 21.69
CA LEU A 226 19.61 -23.11 23.04
C LEU A 226 20.78 -24.03 23.45
N SER A 227 20.69 -25.32 23.15
CA SER A 227 21.78 -26.28 23.43
C SER A 227 23.05 -25.91 22.68
N ARG A 228 22.96 -25.57 21.40
CA ARG A 228 24.11 -25.15 20.59
C ARG A 228 24.72 -23.83 21.10
N VAL A 229 23.90 -22.85 21.43
CA VAL A 229 24.37 -21.54 21.96
C VAL A 229 25.11 -21.74 23.29
N SER A 230 24.53 -22.56 24.20
CA SER A 230 25.18 -22.89 25.49
C SER A 230 26.51 -23.61 25.33
N GLN A 231 26.70 -24.39 24.27
CA GLN A 231 27.99 -25.04 23.98
C GLN A 231 29.02 -24.03 23.47
N LEU A 232 28.62 -23.04 22.65
CA LEU A 232 29.52 -21.98 22.16
C LEU A 232 29.97 -21.02 23.24
N GLU A 233 29.22 -20.83 24.32
CA GLU A 233 29.57 -19.98 25.45
C GLU A 233 30.54 -20.66 26.44
N LYS A 234 30.71 -21.99 26.34
CA LYS A 234 31.64 -22.77 27.18
C LYS A 234 32.98 -23.09 26.50
N SER A 235 33.10 -22.75 25.21
CA SER A 235 34.32 -22.94 24.41
C SER A 235 35.08 -21.62 24.26
#